data_d9784b708661c24ce90eb6b47ea519d4
#
_entry.id   d9784b708661c24ce90eb6b47ea519d4
#
_cell.length_a   1.000
_cell.length_b   1.000
_cell.length_c   1.000
_cell.angle_alpha   90.00
_cell.angle_beta   90.00
_cell.angle_gamma   90.00
#
_symmetry.space_group_name_H-M   'P 1'
#
loop_
_entity.id
_entity.type
_entity.pdbx_description
1 polymer ?
#
loop_
_entity_poly.entity_id
_entity_poly.type
_entity_poly.pdbx_seq_one_letter_code
_entity_poly.pdbx_strand_id
1 'polypeptide(L)'
;MKKLVLSLAAMLSCLAANADTNPTVTIKYDGTSATITIPSEASSYVTCTSGSSSHVKIEQTSTAADNPGEIIYKLSGSSNNGEFYLTGEYKTTLQLDGLTLTNPDSTAIHIKNGKRIKISMVSGTESTLVDGTSDTDSKGCLHSKGHTEFVGKGTLNVTGNISHAIYSKEYVEIKNCSINIKGAKNDGIHCQQYFKMTSGAVSISDVADEGIRVELKGETPTAGSETEDEDTGNFYMAGGSLTINNVGEYCIKTDGTINYTGGNQNFTLTNVQENAATAIQSVQFSGNDTEAVFDLSGRQLPKDALRQKGIYIVRSQHSTRKVIVK
;
A
#
# COMPACT_ATOMS: atom_id res chain seq x y z
N MET A 1 -65.46 -43.74 -15.67
CA MET A 1 -64.52 -43.37 -14.61
C MET A 1 -63.44 -42.51 -15.23
N LYS A 2 -63.53 -41.17 -15.07
CA LYS A 2 -62.53 -40.24 -15.58
C LYS A 2 -61.53 -39.95 -14.48
N LYS A 3 -60.26 -40.29 -14.72
CA LYS A 3 -59.16 -39.96 -13.80
C LYS A 3 -58.73 -38.52 -14.00
N LEU A 4 -58.90 -37.71 -12.99
CA LEU A 4 -58.42 -36.34 -12.88
C LEU A 4 -56.93 -36.39 -12.52
N VAL A 5 -56.06 -35.92 -13.44
CA VAL A 5 -54.64 -35.76 -13.19
C VAL A 5 -54.42 -34.31 -12.72
N LEU A 6 -54.11 -34.16 -11.42
CA LEU A 6 -53.79 -32.88 -10.80
C LEU A 6 -52.29 -32.65 -11.00
N SER A 7 -51.93 -31.76 -11.91
CA SER A 7 -50.53 -31.33 -12.07
C SER A 7 -50.20 -30.24 -11.05
N LEU A 8 -49.37 -30.58 -10.08
CA LEU A 8 -48.82 -29.68 -9.10
C LEU A 8 -47.61 -28.96 -9.74
N ALA A 9 -47.82 -27.74 -10.23
CA ALA A 9 -46.73 -26.89 -10.66
C ALA A 9 -46.05 -26.30 -9.41
N ALA A 10 -44.89 -26.84 -9.06
CA ALA A 10 -44.02 -26.24 -8.05
C ALA A 10 -43.38 -24.98 -8.64
N MET A 11 -43.85 -23.78 -8.22
CA MET A 11 -43.12 -22.55 -8.44
C MET A 11 -41.87 -22.56 -7.57
N LEU A 12 -40.72 -22.83 -8.21
CA LEU A 12 -39.41 -22.63 -7.60
C LEU A 12 -39.12 -21.13 -7.66
N SER A 13 -39.48 -20.40 -6.60
CA SER A 13 -39.03 -19.04 -6.40
C SER A 13 -37.52 -19.09 -6.12
N CYS A 14 -36.70 -18.83 -7.17
CA CYS A 14 -35.32 -18.44 -6.99
C CYS A 14 -35.29 -17.15 -6.18
N LEU A 15 -35.10 -17.25 -4.86
CA LEU A 15 -34.52 -16.14 -4.10
C LEU A 15 -33.11 -15.94 -4.65
N ALA A 16 -32.95 -14.97 -5.55
CA ALA A 16 -31.64 -14.40 -5.82
C ALA A 16 -31.16 -13.81 -4.48
N ALA A 17 -30.24 -14.51 -3.81
CA ALA A 17 -29.48 -13.88 -2.76
C ALA A 17 -28.77 -12.69 -3.41
N ASN A 18 -29.24 -11.48 -3.12
CA ASN A 18 -28.47 -10.27 -3.40
C ASN A 18 -27.18 -10.44 -2.59
N ALA A 19 -26.11 -10.78 -3.26
CA ALA A 19 -24.80 -10.53 -2.69
C ALA A 19 -24.76 -9.01 -2.44
N ASP A 20 -24.62 -8.59 -1.20
CA ASP A 20 -24.43 -7.19 -0.84
C ASP A 20 -23.16 -6.71 -1.57
N THR A 21 -23.38 -6.14 -2.76
CA THR A 21 -22.29 -5.51 -3.51
C THR A 21 -22.14 -4.11 -2.94
N ASN A 22 -20.94 -3.80 -2.44
CA ASN A 22 -20.63 -2.47 -1.94
C ASN A 22 -21.00 -1.41 -2.99
N PRO A 23 -21.62 -0.29 -2.58
CA PRO A 23 -22.06 0.74 -3.52
C PRO A 23 -20.85 1.33 -4.27
N THR A 24 -21.01 1.51 -5.59
CA THR A 24 -19.94 2.00 -6.46
C THR A 24 -20.27 3.38 -7.04
N VAL A 25 -19.52 4.39 -6.61
CA VAL A 25 -19.53 5.74 -7.20
C VAL A 25 -18.58 5.73 -8.38
N THR A 26 -19.04 6.16 -9.56
CA THR A 26 -18.17 6.25 -10.75
C THR A 26 -17.78 7.70 -11.02
N ILE A 27 -16.48 7.91 -11.28
CA ILE A 27 -15.90 9.21 -11.62
C ILE A 27 -15.12 9.04 -12.93
N LYS A 28 -15.56 9.69 -13.98
CA LYS A 28 -14.90 9.69 -15.28
C LYS A 28 -14.39 11.10 -15.59
N TYR A 29 -13.08 11.24 -15.62
CA TYR A 29 -12.39 12.48 -15.99
C TYR A 29 -12.42 12.67 -17.52
N ASP A 30 -12.65 13.92 -17.93
CA ASP A 30 -12.63 14.35 -19.33
C ASP A 30 -12.06 15.78 -19.43
N GLY A 31 -10.74 15.85 -19.47
CA GLY A 31 -10.00 17.13 -19.50
C GLY A 31 -10.22 17.99 -18.26
N THR A 32 -10.97 19.08 -18.41
CA THR A 32 -11.24 20.06 -17.31
C THR A 32 -12.50 19.75 -16.52
N SER A 33 -13.18 18.66 -16.85
CA SER A 33 -14.42 18.23 -16.20
C SER A 33 -14.35 16.78 -15.75
N ALA A 34 -15.33 16.38 -14.92
CA ALA A 34 -15.57 15.00 -14.57
C ALA A 34 -17.06 14.70 -14.53
N THR A 35 -17.45 13.52 -14.94
CA THR A 35 -18.80 13.00 -14.76
C THR A 35 -18.81 12.11 -13.52
N ILE A 36 -19.62 12.49 -12.53
CA ILE A 36 -19.75 11.77 -11.27
C ILE A 36 -21.15 11.14 -11.22
N THR A 37 -21.21 9.84 -11.02
CA THR A 37 -22.46 9.08 -10.84
C THR A 37 -22.47 8.44 -9.46
N ILE A 38 -23.36 8.92 -8.61
CA ILE A 38 -23.59 8.37 -7.27
C ILE A 38 -24.85 7.52 -7.34
N PRO A 39 -24.77 6.20 -7.15
CA PRO A 39 -25.95 5.35 -7.19
C PRO A 39 -26.86 5.61 -5.98
N SER A 40 -28.13 5.21 -6.07
CA SER A 40 -29.12 5.43 -5.01
C SER A 40 -28.67 4.85 -3.67
N GLU A 41 -27.97 3.72 -3.68
CA GLU A 41 -27.45 3.02 -2.52
C GLU A 41 -26.35 3.80 -1.79
N ALA A 42 -25.66 4.69 -2.48
CA ALA A 42 -24.61 5.55 -1.91
C ALA A 42 -25.10 6.98 -1.61
N SER A 43 -26.25 7.39 -2.12
CA SER A 43 -26.67 8.81 -2.13
C SER A 43 -26.88 9.42 -0.73
N SER A 44 -27.17 8.60 0.27
CA SER A 44 -27.27 9.04 1.68
C SER A 44 -25.93 9.15 2.40
N TYR A 45 -24.85 8.57 1.83
CA TYR A 45 -23.53 8.47 2.45
C TYR A 45 -22.47 9.27 1.75
N VAL A 46 -22.72 9.68 0.51
CA VAL A 46 -21.72 10.31 -0.36
C VAL A 46 -22.30 11.55 -1.01
N THR A 47 -21.57 12.65 -0.91
CA THR A 47 -21.87 13.90 -1.60
C THR A 47 -20.68 14.34 -2.43
N CYS A 48 -20.92 14.76 -3.67
CA CYS A 48 -19.94 15.46 -4.48
C CYS A 48 -20.13 16.97 -4.31
N THR A 49 -19.11 17.66 -3.80
CA THR A 49 -19.18 19.10 -3.52
C THR A 49 -18.55 19.97 -4.62
N SER A 50 -17.83 19.35 -5.57
CA SER A 50 -17.14 20.04 -6.67
C SER A 50 -17.97 20.23 -7.94
N GLY A 51 -19.18 19.70 -7.99
CA GLY A 51 -19.96 19.64 -9.22
C GLY A 51 -19.23 18.79 -10.29
N SER A 52 -19.20 19.29 -11.54
CA SER A 52 -18.54 18.60 -12.67
C SER A 52 -17.08 19.04 -12.90
N SER A 53 -16.45 19.73 -11.95
CA SER A 53 -15.05 20.09 -12.06
C SER A 53 -14.13 18.85 -12.08
N SER A 54 -13.00 18.91 -12.80
CA SER A 54 -11.95 17.90 -12.73
C SER A 54 -11.23 17.85 -11.39
N HIS A 55 -11.35 18.87 -10.54
CA HIS A 55 -10.96 18.81 -9.13
C HIS A 55 -12.10 18.22 -8.31
N VAL A 56 -12.25 16.91 -8.37
CA VAL A 56 -13.35 16.17 -7.75
C VAL A 56 -13.19 16.13 -6.24
N LYS A 57 -14.22 16.60 -5.52
CA LYS A 57 -14.28 16.57 -4.05
C LYS A 57 -15.47 15.76 -3.58
N ILE A 58 -15.18 14.69 -2.87
CA ILE A 58 -16.15 13.76 -2.30
C ILE A 58 -16.11 13.86 -0.78
N GLU A 59 -17.30 13.96 -0.19
CA GLU A 59 -17.49 13.89 1.24
C GLU A 59 -18.33 12.67 1.59
N GLN A 60 -17.83 11.84 2.51
CA GLN A 60 -18.59 10.77 3.13
C GLN A 60 -19.25 11.32 4.39
N THR A 61 -20.57 11.25 4.47
CA THR A 61 -21.30 11.73 5.63
C THR A 61 -21.25 10.72 6.75
N SER A 62 -20.68 11.10 7.89
CA SER A 62 -20.67 10.24 9.07
C SER A 62 -21.98 10.33 9.84
N THR A 63 -22.98 9.53 9.49
CA THR A 63 -24.08 9.23 10.40
C THR A 63 -23.85 7.80 10.90
N ALA A 64 -23.51 7.68 12.18
CA ALA A 64 -23.14 6.42 12.81
C ALA A 64 -24.21 5.33 12.82
N ALA A 65 -25.44 5.63 12.43
CA ALA A 65 -26.56 4.69 12.48
C ALA A 65 -26.59 3.70 11.30
N ASP A 66 -26.08 4.09 10.13
CA ASP A 66 -26.20 3.33 8.90
C ASP A 66 -24.84 3.23 8.19
N ASN A 67 -23.90 2.46 8.75
CA ASN A 67 -22.61 2.23 8.13
C ASN A 67 -22.79 1.39 6.85
N PRO A 68 -22.54 1.93 5.64
CA PRO A 68 -22.64 1.19 4.38
C PRO A 68 -21.56 0.11 4.21
N GLY A 69 -20.69 -0.05 5.21
CA GLY A 69 -19.53 -0.93 5.13
C GLY A 69 -18.39 -0.29 4.35
N GLU A 70 -18.20 -0.70 3.12
CA GLU A 70 -17.16 -0.20 2.21
C GLU A 70 -17.80 0.52 1.02
N ILE A 71 -17.26 1.69 0.64
CA ILE A 71 -17.69 2.42 -0.56
C ILE A 71 -16.61 2.30 -1.62
N ILE A 72 -17.00 1.94 -2.84
CA ILE A 72 -16.11 1.83 -3.98
C ILE A 72 -16.20 3.13 -4.80
N TYR A 73 -15.05 3.70 -5.15
CA TYR A 73 -14.93 4.81 -6.09
C TYR A 73 -14.15 4.33 -7.30
N LYS A 74 -14.82 4.22 -8.44
CA LYS A 74 -14.21 3.82 -9.71
C LYS A 74 -13.77 5.06 -10.48
N LEU A 75 -12.46 5.26 -10.61
CA LEU A 75 -11.84 6.40 -11.27
C LEU A 75 -11.32 5.99 -12.64
N SER A 76 -11.65 6.74 -13.68
CA SER A 76 -11.23 6.49 -15.05
C SER A 76 -11.10 7.77 -15.87
N GLY A 77 -10.56 7.66 -17.10
CA GLY A 77 -10.40 8.79 -17.99
C GLY A 77 -9.15 9.62 -17.69
N SER A 78 -9.12 10.88 -18.13
CA SER A 78 -7.90 11.69 -18.01
C SER A 78 -8.18 13.16 -17.71
N SER A 79 -7.27 13.77 -16.93
CA SER A 79 -7.18 15.22 -16.73
C SER A 79 -5.71 15.63 -16.54
N ASN A 80 -5.32 16.71 -17.21
CA ASN A 80 -4.01 17.34 -17.01
C ASN A 80 -4.06 18.45 -15.94
N ASN A 81 -5.23 18.73 -15.38
CA ASN A 81 -5.45 19.65 -14.27
C ASN A 81 -6.64 19.15 -13.47
N GLY A 82 -6.41 18.13 -12.64
CA GLY A 82 -7.47 17.49 -11.88
C GLY A 82 -6.98 16.88 -10.57
N GLU A 83 -7.92 16.64 -9.69
CA GLU A 83 -7.72 16.10 -8.35
C GLU A 83 -8.81 15.09 -8.01
N PHE A 84 -8.48 14.11 -7.20
CA PHE A 84 -9.45 13.36 -6.43
C PHE A 84 -9.21 13.60 -4.93
N TYR A 85 -10.15 14.26 -4.28
CA TYR A 85 -10.11 14.58 -2.86
C TYR A 85 -11.25 13.91 -2.13
N LEU A 86 -10.95 13.12 -1.09
CA LEU A 86 -11.93 12.37 -0.31
C LEU A 86 -11.80 12.68 1.17
N THR A 87 -12.92 13.05 1.80
CA THR A 87 -13.06 13.12 3.26
C THR A 87 -14.09 12.11 3.74
N GLY A 88 -13.98 11.65 4.98
CA GLY A 88 -14.97 10.77 5.60
C GLY A 88 -14.38 9.69 6.48
N GLU A 89 -15.20 8.69 6.84
CA GLU A 89 -14.85 7.67 7.83
C GLU A 89 -15.28 6.24 7.44
N TYR A 90 -15.68 5.99 6.19
CA TYR A 90 -16.01 4.65 5.74
C TYR A 90 -14.81 3.95 5.11
N LYS A 91 -14.71 2.63 5.25
CA LYS A 91 -13.77 1.83 4.47
C LYS A 91 -13.95 2.14 2.99
N THR A 92 -12.86 2.28 2.27
CA THR A 92 -12.89 2.81 0.91
C THR A 92 -12.04 1.96 -0.03
N THR A 93 -12.59 1.63 -1.20
CA THR A 93 -11.81 1.11 -2.32
C THR A 93 -11.81 2.14 -3.45
N LEU A 94 -10.61 2.61 -3.84
CA LEU A 94 -10.41 3.31 -5.10
C LEU A 94 -10.05 2.29 -6.18
N GLN A 95 -10.90 2.12 -7.19
CA GLN A 95 -10.60 1.32 -8.38
C GLN A 95 -10.04 2.24 -9.46
N LEU A 96 -8.76 2.10 -9.76
CA LEU A 96 -8.09 2.82 -10.84
C LEU A 96 -8.24 2.04 -12.14
N ASP A 97 -9.09 2.54 -13.03
CA ASP A 97 -9.46 1.90 -14.30
C ASP A 97 -8.95 2.72 -15.50
N GLY A 98 -7.63 2.67 -15.73
CA GLY A 98 -6.98 3.43 -16.79
C GLY A 98 -7.02 4.95 -16.56
N LEU A 99 -6.88 5.37 -15.30
CA LEU A 99 -6.88 6.78 -14.90
C LEU A 99 -5.54 7.44 -15.26
N THR A 100 -5.59 8.60 -15.93
CA THR A 100 -4.45 9.50 -16.03
C THR A 100 -4.81 10.83 -15.38
N LEU A 101 -4.18 11.13 -14.25
CA LEU A 101 -4.51 12.31 -13.47
C LEU A 101 -3.24 13.11 -13.13
N THR A 102 -3.17 14.34 -13.62
CA THR A 102 -2.15 15.30 -13.27
C THR A 102 -2.79 16.46 -12.51
N ASN A 103 -2.23 16.84 -11.38
CA ASN A 103 -2.56 18.07 -10.69
C ASN A 103 -1.31 18.97 -10.69
N PRO A 104 -1.23 20.00 -11.52
CA PRO A 104 -0.01 20.81 -11.63
C PRO A 104 0.29 21.67 -10.40
N ASP A 105 -0.69 21.83 -9.52
CA ASP A 105 -0.55 22.71 -8.36
C ASP A 105 -0.38 21.94 -7.05
N SER A 106 -0.97 20.74 -6.92
CA SER A 106 -1.06 20.02 -5.66
C SER A 106 -1.09 18.48 -5.85
N THR A 107 -1.46 17.75 -4.83
CA THR A 107 -1.65 16.28 -4.81
C THR A 107 -2.67 15.83 -5.87
N ALA A 108 -2.38 14.76 -6.60
CA ALA A 108 -3.31 14.19 -7.57
C ALA A 108 -4.45 13.41 -6.90
N ILE A 109 -4.12 12.58 -5.89
CA ILE A 109 -5.11 11.85 -5.08
C ILE A 109 -4.86 12.11 -3.60
N HIS A 110 -5.81 12.76 -2.93
CA HIS A 110 -5.74 13.07 -1.51
C HIS A 110 -6.90 12.46 -0.73
N ILE A 111 -6.59 11.54 0.18
CA ILE A 111 -7.56 10.81 0.98
C ILE A 111 -7.40 11.18 2.46
N LYS A 112 -8.31 12.01 2.98
CA LYS A 112 -8.37 12.40 4.39
C LYS A 112 -9.26 11.50 5.23
N ASN A 113 -9.33 10.23 4.88
CA ASN A 113 -10.06 9.20 5.58
C ASN A 113 -9.05 8.30 6.32
N GLY A 114 -9.19 8.16 7.63
CA GLY A 114 -8.29 7.38 8.49
C GLY A 114 -8.64 5.88 8.59
N LYS A 115 -9.60 5.38 7.81
CA LYS A 115 -9.95 3.96 7.78
C LYS A 115 -9.07 3.20 6.78
N ARG A 116 -9.37 1.92 6.58
CA ARG A 116 -8.71 1.12 5.55
C ARG A 116 -9.04 1.66 4.15
N ILE A 117 -8.00 1.97 3.39
CA ILE A 117 -8.05 2.48 2.03
C ILE A 117 -7.42 1.45 1.10
N LYS A 118 -8.22 0.84 0.25
CA LYS A 118 -7.76 -0.08 -0.77
C LYS A 118 -7.61 0.65 -2.10
N ILE A 119 -6.42 0.64 -2.67
CA ILE A 119 -6.13 1.15 -4.02
C ILE A 119 -6.05 -0.07 -4.94
N SER A 120 -7.09 -0.28 -5.75
CA SER A 120 -7.23 -1.45 -6.60
C SER A 120 -6.97 -1.09 -8.07
N MET A 121 -5.86 -1.55 -8.64
CA MET A 121 -5.59 -1.40 -10.06
C MET A 121 -6.38 -2.45 -10.85
N VAL A 122 -7.26 -1.99 -11.73
CA VAL A 122 -8.09 -2.88 -12.56
C VAL A 122 -7.22 -3.70 -13.50
N SER A 123 -7.50 -4.98 -13.61
CA SER A 123 -6.69 -5.91 -14.40
C SER A 123 -6.59 -5.48 -15.88
N GLY A 124 -5.37 -5.48 -16.41
CA GLY A 124 -5.09 -5.11 -17.78
C GLY A 124 -5.13 -3.61 -18.07
N THR A 125 -5.28 -2.76 -17.02
CA THR A 125 -5.21 -1.31 -17.17
C THR A 125 -3.92 -0.75 -16.58
N GLU A 126 -3.55 0.43 -17.06
CA GLU A 126 -2.44 1.22 -16.56
C GLU A 126 -2.97 2.60 -16.16
N SER A 127 -2.66 3.02 -14.95
CA SER A 127 -3.04 4.33 -14.41
C SER A 127 -1.81 5.15 -14.10
N THR A 128 -1.89 6.46 -14.29
CA THR A 128 -0.77 7.39 -14.11
C THR A 128 -1.20 8.57 -13.24
N LEU A 129 -0.41 8.85 -12.21
CA LEU A 129 -0.58 9.98 -11.30
C LEU A 129 0.65 10.87 -11.33
N VAL A 130 0.45 12.16 -11.47
CA VAL A 130 1.51 13.18 -11.43
C VAL A 130 1.00 14.35 -10.59
N ASP A 131 1.78 14.78 -9.61
CA ASP A 131 1.47 15.97 -8.81
C ASP A 131 2.23 17.20 -9.31
N GLY A 132 1.88 18.35 -8.73
CA GLY A 132 2.45 19.65 -9.06
C GLY A 132 3.70 19.98 -8.26
N THR A 133 3.99 21.29 -8.21
CA THR A 133 5.18 21.81 -7.54
C THR A 133 4.89 22.97 -6.59
N SER A 134 3.65 23.44 -6.53
CA SER A 134 3.29 24.71 -5.86
C SER A 134 2.83 24.56 -4.42
N ASP A 135 2.20 23.42 -4.08
CA ASP A 135 1.66 23.16 -2.74
C ASP A 135 2.76 22.61 -1.83
N THR A 136 3.14 23.37 -0.81
CA THR A 136 4.16 22.97 0.17
C THR A 136 3.59 22.15 1.34
N ASP A 137 2.26 22.09 1.49
CA ASP A 137 1.59 21.36 2.57
C ASP A 137 1.27 19.91 2.18
N SER A 138 1.27 19.61 0.89
CA SER A 138 1.09 18.25 0.37
C SER A 138 2.30 17.36 0.69
N LYS A 139 2.01 16.12 1.05
CA LYS A 139 3.04 15.13 1.42
C LYS A 139 3.35 14.15 0.30
N GLY A 140 2.55 14.07 -0.75
CA GLY A 140 2.79 13.15 -1.87
C GLY A 140 1.77 13.24 -2.98
N CYS A 141 2.13 12.69 -4.14
CA CYS A 141 1.25 12.61 -5.31
C CYS A 141 -0.02 11.79 -5.03
N LEU A 142 0.14 10.65 -4.36
CA LEU A 142 -0.93 9.92 -3.70
C LEU A 142 -0.73 10.06 -2.20
N HIS A 143 -1.61 10.81 -1.55
CA HIS A 143 -1.56 11.08 -0.11
C HIS A 143 -2.75 10.43 0.60
N SER A 144 -2.51 9.49 1.48
CA SER A 144 -3.51 8.78 2.27
C SER A 144 -3.30 9.03 3.77
N LYS A 145 -4.39 9.34 4.48
CA LYS A 145 -4.37 9.40 5.94
C LYS A 145 -4.58 8.03 6.59
N GLY A 146 -5.17 7.07 5.86
CA GLY A 146 -5.56 5.77 6.41
C GLY A 146 -4.62 4.64 6.04
N HIS A 147 -4.93 3.46 6.56
CA HIS A 147 -4.27 2.20 6.24
C HIS A 147 -4.37 1.90 4.74
N THR A 148 -3.25 1.86 4.03
CA THR A 148 -3.24 1.87 2.57
C THR A 148 -2.81 0.52 2.00
N GLU A 149 -3.74 -0.15 1.31
CA GLU A 149 -3.51 -1.45 0.67
C GLU A 149 -3.54 -1.30 -0.86
N PHE A 150 -2.44 -1.63 -1.53
CA PHE A 150 -2.36 -1.69 -2.99
C PHE A 150 -2.61 -3.12 -3.48
N VAL A 151 -3.64 -3.29 -4.32
CA VAL A 151 -4.08 -4.59 -4.81
C VAL A 151 -4.46 -4.55 -6.29
N GLY A 152 -4.81 -5.71 -6.85
CA GLY A 152 -5.28 -5.84 -8.23
C GLY A 152 -4.23 -6.42 -9.15
N LYS A 153 -4.47 -6.36 -10.48
CA LYS A 153 -3.57 -6.92 -11.50
C LYS A 153 -3.23 -5.90 -12.60
N GLY A 154 -3.50 -4.63 -12.35
CA GLY A 154 -3.11 -3.53 -13.22
C GLY A 154 -1.79 -2.90 -12.77
N THR A 155 -1.45 -1.81 -13.42
CA THR A 155 -0.22 -1.03 -13.18
C THR A 155 -0.57 0.38 -12.73
N LEU A 156 0.17 0.89 -11.76
CA LEU A 156 0.14 2.28 -11.30
C LEU A 156 1.50 2.92 -11.52
N ASN A 157 1.55 4.00 -12.30
CA ASN A 157 2.72 4.85 -12.45
C ASN A 157 2.54 6.12 -11.62
N VAL A 158 3.57 6.52 -10.87
CA VAL A 158 3.52 7.71 -10.01
C VAL A 158 4.77 8.54 -10.16
N THR A 159 4.60 9.86 -10.23
CA THR A 159 5.68 10.85 -10.16
C THR A 159 5.35 11.88 -9.09
N GLY A 160 6.24 12.05 -8.12
CA GLY A 160 6.08 12.95 -6.97
C GLY A 160 6.95 14.20 -7.08
N ASN A 161 6.41 15.29 -7.62
CA ASN A 161 7.16 16.53 -7.81
C ASN A 161 7.14 17.45 -6.57
N ILE A 162 6.17 17.30 -5.67
CA ILE A 162 6.06 18.10 -4.44
C ILE A 162 6.94 17.53 -3.34
N SER A 163 6.78 16.25 -3.03
CA SER A 163 7.44 15.57 -1.92
C SER A 163 7.62 14.08 -2.25
N HIS A 164 6.87 13.19 -1.60
CA HIS A 164 6.92 11.76 -1.88
C HIS A 164 6.04 11.40 -3.09
N ALA A 165 6.33 10.31 -3.79
CA ALA A 165 5.41 9.82 -4.81
C ALA A 165 4.16 9.21 -4.15
N ILE A 166 4.33 8.37 -3.14
CA ILE A 166 3.26 7.81 -2.32
C ILE A 166 3.54 8.12 -0.85
N TYR A 167 2.55 8.71 -0.17
CA TYR A 167 2.60 8.96 1.26
C TYR A 167 1.39 8.33 1.95
N SER A 168 1.62 7.53 2.98
CA SER A 168 0.59 7.03 3.89
C SER A 168 0.91 7.42 5.33
N LYS A 169 -0.07 7.98 6.04
CA LYS A 169 0.07 8.30 7.47
C LYS A 169 -0.03 7.05 8.36
N GLU A 170 -0.36 5.92 7.77
CA GLU A 170 -0.47 4.62 8.40
C GLU A 170 0.40 3.62 7.60
N TYR A 171 0.15 2.33 7.73
CA TYR A 171 0.90 1.33 6.99
C TYR A 171 0.66 1.37 5.46
N VAL A 172 1.57 0.74 4.74
CA VAL A 172 1.41 0.40 3.32
C VAL A 172 1.54 -1.11 3.15
N GLU A 173 0.53 -1.75 2.56
CA GLU A 173 0.59 -3.14 2.11
C GLU A 173 0.50 -3.23 0.58
N ILE A 174 1.28 -4.15 -0.04
CA ILE A 174 1.29 -4.36 -1.49
C ILE A 174 1.07 -5.84 -1.81
N LYS A 175 0.08 -6.09 -2.69
CA LYS A 175 -0.31 -7.45 -3.08
C LYS A 175 -0.84 -7.51 -4.52
N ASN A 176 -0.23 -8.35 -5.36
CA ASN A 176 -0.68 -8.70 -6.71
C ASN A 176 -0.79 -7.55 -7.73
N CYS A 177 -0.12 -6.42 -7.51
CA CYS A 177 -0.16 -5.29 -8.42
C CYS A 177 1.24 -4.89 -8.87
N SER A 178 1.31 -4.01 -9.88
CA SER A 178 2.54 -3.38 -10.32
C SER A 178 2.52 -1.89 -9.99
N ILE A 179 3.58 -1.39 -9.35
CA ILE A 179 3.74 0.04 -9.03
C ILE A 179 5.09 0.48 -9.58
N ASN A 180 5.07 1.52 -10.42
CA ASN A 180 6.27 2.15 -10.96
C ASN A 180 6.34 3.59 -10.48
N ILE A 181 7.39 3.92 -9.76
CA ILE A 181 7.68 5.29 -9.33
C ILE A 181 8.89 5.78 -10.13
N LYS A 182 8.68 6.88 -10.87
CA LYS A 182 9.71 7.52 -11.68
C LYS A 182 9.86 8.97 -11.25
N GLY A 183 10.68 9.18 -10.24
CA GLY A 183 10.91 10.50 -9.66
C GLY A 183 10.05 10.77 -8.44
N ALA A 184 10.73 11.22 -7.39
CA ALA A 184 10.13 11.90 -6.25
C ALA A 184 11.12 12.95 -5.74
N LYS A 185 10.59 14.06 -5.22
CA LYS A 185 11.41 15.14 -4.65
C LYS A 185 12.00 14.75 -3.29
N ASN A 186 11.33 13.80 -2.60
CA ASN A 186 11.80 13.13 -1.40
C ASN A 186 11.76 11.60 -1.65
N ASP A 187 10.97 10.83 -0.90
CA ASP A 187 10.95 9.38 -1.00
C ASP A 187 10.04 8.86 -2.12
N GLY A 188 10.34 7.69 -2.60
CA GLY A 188 9.42 6.97 -3.49
C GLY A 188 8.15 6.59 -2.76
N ILE A 189 8.26 5.83 -1.67
CA ILE A 189 7.15 5.48 -0.78
C ILE A 189 7.54 5.87 0.64
N HIS A 190 6.71 6.71 1.27
CA HIS A 190 6.82 7.05 2.67
C HIS A 190 5.60 6.56 3.42
N CYS A 191 5.78 5.74 4.44
CA CYS A 191 4.69 5.31 5.31
C CYS A 191 5.11 5.29 6.77
N GLN A 192 4.10 5.35 7.64
CA GLN A 192 4.28 5.14 9.06
C GLN A 192 3.81 3.73 9.44
N GLN A 193 4.00 3.33 10.70
CA GLN A 193 3.68 2.02 11.27
C GLN A 193 4.54 0.89 10.66
N TYR A 194 4.22 0.41 9.47
CA TYR A 194 5.02 -0.61 8.77
C TYR A 194 4.80 -0.58 7.25
N PHE A 195 5.72 -1.19 6.53
CA PHE A 195 5.58 -1.53 5.12
C PHE A 195 5.56 -3.04 4.94
N LYS A 196 4.66 -3.56 4.10
CA LYS A 196 4.58 -5.00 3.82
C LYS A 196 4.30 -5.30 2.36
N MET A 197 5.13 -6.14 1.77
CA MET A 197 4.96 -6.64 0.40
C MET A 197 4.87 -8.17 0.41
N THR A 198 3.76 -8.71 -0.11
CA THR A 198 3.52 -10.16 -0.15
C THR A 198 3.58 -10.72 -1.57
N SER A 199 3.34 -9.89 -2.58
CA SER A 199 3.41 -10.27 -4.01
C SER A 199 3.30 -9.02 -4.89
N GLY A 200 3.42 -9.18 -6.23
CA GLY A 200 3.39 -8.09 -7.19
C GLY A 200 4.79 -7.59 -7.55
N ALA A 201 4.87 -6.42 -8.15
CA ALA A 201 6.12 -5.79 -8.56
C ALA A 201 6.14 -4.31 -8.19
N VAL A 202 7.23 -3.85 -7.58
CA VAL A 202 7.49 -2.44 -7.30
C VAL A 202 8.81 -2.04 -7.93
N SER A 203 8.79 -0.98 -8.72
CA SER A 203 9.98 -0.37 -9.30
C SER A 203 10.05 1.10 -8.90
N ILE A 204 11.15 1.52 -8.30
CA ILE A 204 11.39 2.90 -7.85
C ILE A 204 12.69 3.38 -8.47
N SER A 205 12.66 4.54 -9.12
CA SER A 205 13.84 5.17 -9.68
C SER A 205 13.79 6.69 -9.58
N ASP A 206 14.97 7.30 -9.55
CA ASP A 206 15.17 8.74 -9.67
C ASP A 206 14.48 9.54 -8.54
N VAL A 207 14.55 9.04 -7.32
CA VAL A 207 14.03 9.72 -6.12
C VAL A 207 15.17 10.43 -5.38
N ALA A 208 14.90 11.60 -4.83
CA ALA A 208 15.94 12.46 -4.28
C ALA A 208 16.39 12.07 -2.87
N ASP A 209 15.61 11.27 -2.16
CA ASP A 209 15.90 10.80 -0.80
C ASP A 209 15.83 9.27 -0.74
N GLU A 210 14.93 8.65 0.00
CA GLU A 210 14.84 7.20 0.13
C GLU A 210 13.92 6.57 -0.93
N GLY A 211 14.26 5.35 -1.36
CA GLY A 211 13.34 4.55 -2.17
C GLY A 211 12.06 4.23 -1.39
N ILE A 212 12.22 3.66 -0.18
CA ILE A 212 11.12 3.40 0.76
C ILE A 212 11.55 3.85 2.15
N ARG A 213 10.77 4.76 2.75
CA ARG A 213 10.91 5.20 4.14
C ARG A 213 9.77 4.64 4.98
N VAL A 214 10.11 3.99 6.11
CA VAL A 214 9.14 3.49 7.09
C VAL A 214 9.44 4.12 8.43
N GLU A 215 8.50 4.88 8.99
CA GLU A 215 8.64 5.56 10.27
C GLU A 215 7.75 4.95 11.34
N LEU A 216 8.20 5.04 12.58
CA LEU A 216 7.31 4.89 13.73
C LEU A 216 6.29 6.04 13.73
N LYS A 217 5.02 5.73 13.84
CA LYS A 217 3.98 6.73 14.03
C LYS A 217 4.05 7.39 15.41
N GLY A 218 4.56 6.65 16.40
CA GLY A 218 4.69 7.09 17.77
C GLY A 218 3.39 7.02 18.57
N GLU A 219 2.39 6.32 18.06
CA GLU A 219 1.14 6.05 18.77
C GLU A 219 1.25 4.75 19.58
N THR A 220 0.73 4.77 20.80
CA THR A 220 0.64 3.55 21.61
C THR A 220 -0.53 2.71 21.07
N PRO A 221 -0.32 1.46 20.63
CA PRO A 221 -1.41 0.59 20.20
C PRO A 221 -2.46 0.47 21.29
N THR A 222 -3.72 0.60 20.93
CA THR A 222 -4.84 0.39 21.86
C THR A 222 -4.87 -1.08 22.25
N ALA A 223 -4.86 -1.38 23.54
CA ALA A 223 -4.93 -2.76 24.03
C ALA A 223 -6.17 -3.46 23.48
N GLY A 224 -5.99 -4.58 22.76
CA GLY A 224 -7.06 -5.34 22.12
C GLY A 224 -7.35 -4.93 20.68
N SER A 225 -6.61 -3.99 20.08
CA SER A 225 -6.64 -3.73 18.65
C SER A 225 -6.03 -4.93 17.88
N GLU A 226 -6.57 -5.16 16.68
CA GLU A 226 -6.03 -6.19 15.79
C GLU A 226 -4.63 -5.78 15.27
N THR A 227 -3.93 -6.70 14.62
CA THR A 227 -2.57 -6.49 14.06
C THR A 227 -2.46 -5.32 13.07
N GLU A 228 -3.59 -4.74 12.67
CA GLU A 228 -3.66 -3.55 11.82
C GLU A 228 -3.10 -2.27 12.48
N ASP A 229 -2.95 -2.26 13.81
CA ASP A 229 -2.40 -1.12 14.57
C ASP A 229 -0.95 -1.36 15.02
N GLU A 230 -0.23 -2.28 14.37
CA GLU A 230 1.18 -2.51 14.64
C GLU A 230 2.00 -1.26 14.29
N ASP A 231 2.57 -0.60 15.28
CA ASP A 231 3.48 0.54 15.11
C ASP A 231 4.91 0.14 15.46
N THR A 232 5.57 -0.52 14.52
CA THR A 232 6.93 -1.08 14.72
C THR A 232 7.98 -0.38 13.87
N GLY A 233 7.58 0.43 12.89
CA GLY A 233 8.48 0.97 11.88
C GLY A 233 9.13 -0.11 11.01
N ASN A 234 8.59 -1.33 10.97
CA ASN A 234 9.21 -2.45 10.28
C ASN A 234 8.94 -2.45 8.77
N PHE A 235 9.92 -2.97 8.04
CA PHE A 235 9.77 -3.34 6.64
C PHE A 235 9.67 -4.86 6.51
N TYR A 236 8.60 -5.34 5.85
CA TYR A 236 8.39 -6.78 5.59
C TYR A 236 8.30 -7.05 4.10
N MET A 237 9.05 -8.04 3.61
CA MET A 237 8.91 -8.57 2.26
C MET A 237 8.85 -10.10 2.29
N ALA A 238 7.66 -10.65 1.99
CA ALA A 238 7.40 -12.08 1.96
C ALA A 238 7.31 -12.64 0.53
N GLY A 239 7.22 -11.77 -0.49
CA GLY A 239 7.15 -12.19 -1.88
C GLY A 239 7.11 -11.00 -2.84
N GLY A 240 7.04 -11.29 -4.14
CA GLY A 240 7.04 -10.28 -5.19
C GLY A 240 8.44 -9.88 -5.67
N SER A 241 8.52 -8.77 -6.40
CA SER A 241 9.76 -8.21 -6.93
C SER A 241 9.86 -6.73 -6.56
N LEU A 242 10.94 -6.34 -5.91
CA LEU A 242 11.25 -4.97 -5.54
C LEU A 242 12.56 -4.54 -6.20
N THR A 243 12.49 -3.53 -7.06
CA THR A 243 13.64 -2.94 -7.76
C THR A 243 13.75 -1.48 -7.36
N ILE A 244 14.92 -1.05 -6.86
CA ILE A 244 15.17 0.33 -6.45
C ILE A 244 16.50 0.77 -7.05
N ASN A 245 16.46 1.86 -7.84
CA ASN A 245 17.62 2.38 -8.55
C ASN A 245 17.70 3.90 -8.41
N ASN A 246 18.92 4.43 -8.41
CA ASN A 246 19.17 5.87 -8.46
C ASN A 246 18.37 6.66 -7.41
N VAL A 247 18.63 6.37 -6.14
CA VAL A 247 18.08 7.06 -4.98
C VAL A 247 19.16 7.93 -4.32
N GLY A 248 18.74 9.01 -3.65
CA GLY A 248 19.66 9.97 -3.05
C GLY A 248 20.35 9.48 -1.80
N GLU A 249 19.65 8.75 -0.92
CA GLU A 249 20.21 8.25 0.34
C GLU A 249 20.14 6.72 0.44
N TYR A 250 18.99 6.15 0.78
CA TYR A 250 18.83 4.71 1.04
C TYR A 250 17.79 4.09 0.12
N CYS A 251 18.05 2.87 -0.34
CA CYS A 251 16.99 2.08 -1.00
C CYS A 251 15.81 1.84 -0.05
N ILE A 252 16.12 1.48 1.20
CA ILE A 252 15.14 1.30 2.28
C ILE A 252 15.72 1.89 3.55
N LYS A 253 14.94 2.73 4.24
CA LYS A 253 15.24 3.27 5.55
C LYS A 253 14.05 3.04 6.47
N THR A 254 14.28 2.45 7.63
CA THR A 254 13.23 2.06 8.57
C THR A 254 13.64 2.34 10.01
N ASP A 255 12.68 2.77 10.82
CA ASP A 255 12.89 2.95 12.25
C ASP A 255 12.88 1.62 13.02
N GLY A 256 12.31 0.59 12.43
CA GLY A 256 12.29 -0.77 12.95
C GLY A 256 13.32 -1.67 12.29
N THR A 257 12.91 -2.88 11.92
CA THR A 257 13.74 -3.91 11.31
C THR A 257 13.33 -4.23 9.88
N ILE A 258 14.27 -4.74 9.09
CA ILE A 258 14.00 -5.22 7.73
C ILE A 258 13.90 -6.73 7.76
N ASN A 259 12.73 -7.26 7.36
CA ASN A 259 12.41 -8.67 7.41
C ASN A 259 12.15 -9.22 6.00
N TYR A 260 13.13 -9.91 5.44
CA TYR A 260 12.98 -10.63 4.18
C TYR A 260 12.68 -12.10 4.47
N THR A 261 11.48 -12.58 4.08
CA THR A 261 11.12 -13.99 4.15
C THR A 261 10.88 -14.60 2.77
N GLY A 262 10.90 -13.78 1.72
CA GLY A 262 10.77 -14.20 0.32
C GLY A 262 10.83 -13.02 -0.65
N GLY A 263 10.65 -13.31 -1.94
CA GLY A 263 10.66 -12.32 -3.01
C GLY A 263 12.06 -12.06 -3.60
N ASN A 264 12.08 -11.23 -4.64
CA ASN A 264 13.28 -10.83 -5.36
C ASN A 264 13.60 -9.36 -5.08
N GLN A 265 14.78 -9.08 -4.53
CA GLN A 265 15.26 -7.72 -4.29
C GLN A 265 16.37 -7.39 -5.30
N ASN A 266 16.24 -6.26 -5.96
CA ASN A 266 17.22 -5.74 -6.88
C ASN A 266 17.49 -4.26 -6.58
N PHE A 267 18.57 -3.99 -5.88
CA PHE A 267 18.98 -2.64 -5.48
C PHE A 267 20.32 -2.31 -6.09
N THR A 268 20.44 -1.16 -6.74
CA THR A 268 21.71 -0.68 -7.30
C THR A 268 22.60 0.00 -6.27
N LEU A 269 22.02 0.43 -5.14
CA LEU A 269 22.77 0.94 -3.99
C LEU A 269 22.58 0.00 -2.82
N THR A 270 23.69 -0.30 -2.14
CA THR A 270 23.72 -1.24 -1.01
C THR A 270 23.26 -0.61 0.32
N ASN A 271 22.76 0.61 0.29
CA ASN A 271 22.42 1.34 1.48
C ASN A 271 21.02 0.96 1.97
N VAL A 272 20.99 0.18 3.03
CA VAL A 272 19.79 -0.14 3.80
C VAL A 272 20.06 0.28 5.23
N GLN A 273 19.21 1.14 5.80
CA GLN A 273 19.34 1.56 7.19
C GLN A 273 18.19 1.00 8.03
N GLU A 274 18.54 0.26 9.06
CA GLU A 274 17.64 -0.19 10.13
C GLU A 274 17.93 0.61 11.41
N ASN A 275 16.99 0.72 12.31
CA ASN A 275 17.23 1.31 13.63
C ASN A 275 18.28 0.48 14.38
N ALA A 276 19.41 1.09 14.70
CA ALA A 276 20.56 0.43 15.31
C ALA A 276 20.27 -0.24 16.67
N ALA A 277 19.16 0.09 17.32
CA ALA A 277 18.78 -0.49 18.63
C ALA A 277 18.28 -1.95 18.52
N THR A 278 17.89 -2.41 17.33
CA THR A 278 17.33 -3.76 17.10
C THR A 278 18.03 -4.53 15.98
N ALA A 279 18.91 -3.90 15.23
CA ALA A 279 19.54 -4.52 14.06
C ALA A 279 20.68 -5.47 14.44
N ILE A 280 20.51 -6.75 14.16
CA ILE A 280 21.65 -7.62 13.84
C ILE A 280 22.09 -7.17 12.44
N GLN A 281 23.22 -6.47 12.33
CA GLN A 281 23.75 -5.99 11.05
C GLN A 281 23.69 -7.11 10.00
N SER A 282 23.10 -6.85 8.85
CA SER A 282 23.12 -7.76 7.73
C SER A 282 24.55 -7.89 7.22
N VAL A 283 25.20 -9.00 7.54
CA VAL A 283 26.53 -9.30 7.01
C VAL A 283 26.37 -9.68 5.54
N GLN A 284 26.97 -8.89 4.65
CA GLN A 284 27.11 -9.24 3.24
C GLN A 284 28.01 -10.49 3.11
N PHE A 285 27.46 -11.56 2.56
CA PHE A 285 28.23 -12.75 2.24
C PHE A 285 28.94 -12.57 0.90
N SER A 286 30.23 -12.24 0.92
CA SER A 286 31.07 -12.34 -0.26
C SER A 286 31.52 -13.79 -0.43
N GLY A 287 30.94 -14.47 -1.43
CA GLY A 287 31.44 -15.67 -2.07
C GLY A 287 31.69 -16.90 -1.19
N ASN A 288 30.99 -17.98 -1.42
CA ASN A 288 31.25 -19.38 -1.05
C ASN A 288 31.22 -19.85 0.42
N ASP A 289 30.92 -19.01 1.40
CA ASP A 289 30.73 -19.47 2.78
C ASP A 289 29.23 -19.70 3.09
N THR A 290 28.84 -20.95 3.20
CA THR A 290 27.47 -21.38 3.36
C THR A 290 26.84 -21.11 4.74
N GLU A 291 27.64 -20.82 5.76
CA GLU A 291 27.16 -20.53 7.11
C GLU A 291 28.11 -19.59 7.87
N ALA A 292 27.54 -18.59 8.58
CA ALA A 292 28.25 -17.74 9.53
C ALA A 292 27.70 -17.96 10.94
N VAL A 293 28.57 -17.89 11.94
CA VAL A 293 28.26 -18.11 13.36
C VAL A 293 28.42 -16.79 14.11
N PHE A 294 27.46 -16.45 14.97
CA PHE A 294 27.47 -15.24 15.77
C PHE A 294 27.18 -15.56 17.25
N ASP A 295 27.74 -14.76 18.15
CA ASP A 295 27.30 -14.76 19.54
C ASP A 295 26.00 -13.94 19.72
N LEU A 296 25.46 -13.92 20.93
CA LEU A 296 24.23 -13.18 21.26
C LEU A 296 24.38 -11.64 21.20
N SER A 297 25.62 -11.14 21.12
CA SER A 297 25.90 -9.71 20.93
C SER A 297 25.99 -9.33 19.45
N GLY A 298 25.83 -10.31 18.53
CA GLY A 298 25.91 -10.10 17.08
C GLY A 298 27.34 -10.11 16.55
N ARG A 299 28.36 -10.44 17.37
CA ARG A 299 29.73 -10.55 16.91
C ARG A 299 29.92 -11.87 16.17
N GLN A 300 30.48 -11.80 14.95
CA GLN A 300 30.80 -12.99 14.18
C GLN A 300 31.95 -13.77 14.85
N LEU A 301 31.75 -15.08 14.92
CA LEU A 301 32.67 -16.02 15.48
C LEU A 301 33.17 -16.99 14.42
N PRO A 302 34.37 -17.55 14.59
CA PRO A 302 34.84 -18.65 13.73
C PRO A 302 33.92 -19.87 13.89
N LYS A 303 33.79 -20.70 12.82
CA LYS A 303 32.89 -21.87 12.81
C LYS A 303 33.15 -22.89 13.91
N ASP A 304 34.40 -22.97 14.37
CA ASP A 304 34.83 -23.85 15.46
C ASP A 304 34.27 -23.40 16.84
N ALA A 305 33.76 -22.19 16.96
CA ALA A 305 33.06 -21.75 18.17
C ALA A 305 31.83 -22.65 18.50
N LEU A 306 31.24 -23.31 17.52
CA LEU A 306 30.19 -24.31 17.74
C LEU A 306 30.64 -25.59 18.47
N ARG A 307 31.93 -25.73 18.74
CA ARG A 307 32.46 -26.81 19.57
C ARG A 307 32.52 -26.46 21.07
N GLN A 308 32.26 -25.23 21.42
CA GLN A 308 32.25 -24.76 22.80
C GLN A 308 30.78 -24.61 23.31
N LYS A 309 30.60 -24.88 24.60
CA LYS A 309 29.30 -24.69 25.24
C LYS A 309 28.86 -23.23 25.12
N GLY A 310 27.64 -23.02 24.64
CA GLY A 310 27.14 -21.65 24.45
C GLY A 310 25.85 -21.60 23.62
N ILE A 311 25.36 -20.38 23.45
CA ILE A 311 24.23 -20.08 22.59
C ILE A 311 24.77 -19.26 21.41
N TYR A 312 24.48 -19.73 20.20
CA TYR A 312 24.95 -19.15 18.97
C TYR A 312 23.81 -18.90 18.01
N ILE A 313 23.97 -17.91 17.15
CA ILE A 313 23.11 -17.67 15.99
C ILE A 313 23.88 -18.13 14.77
N VAL A 314 23.35 -19.10 14.06
CA VAL A 314 23.93 -19.60 12.80
C VAL A 314 23.06 -19.11 11.65
N ARG A 315 23.67 -18.38 10.73
CA ARG A 315 23.02 -17.81 9.54
C ARG A 315 23.58 -18.45 8.28
N SER A 316 22.65 -18.87 7.40
CA SER A 316 22.96 -19.33 6.04
C SER A 316 22.27 -18.43 5.00
N GLN A 317 22.50 -18.64 3.71
CA GLN A 317 21.83 -17.92 2.63
C GLN A 317 20.29 -17.95 2.71
N HIS A 318 19.71 -18.98 3.34
CA HIS A 318 18.26 -19.20 3.33
C HIS A 318 17.65 -19.35 4.72
N SER A 319 18.43 -19.28 5.79
CA SER A 319 17.92 -19.48 7.16
C SER A 319 18.80 -18.85 8.24
N THR A 320 18.15 -18.44 9.32
CA THR A 320 18.81 -18.08 10.57
C THR A 320 18.26 -18.96 11.67
N ARG A 321 19.14 -19.61 12.46
CA ARG A 321 18.75 -20.51 13.53
C ARG A 321 19.55 -20.28 14.81
N LYS A 322 18.90 -20.43 15.96
CA LYS A 322 19.56 -20.46 17.25
C LYS A 322 20.10 -21.87 17.50
N VAL A 323 21.37 -21.97 17.85
CA VAL A 323 22.05 -23.22 18.20
C VAL A 323 22.47 -23.17 19.65
N ILE A 324 22.10 -24.18 20.44
CA ILE A 324 22.54 -24.33 21.82
C ILE A 324 23.50 -25.53 21.88
N VAL A 325 24.76 -25.24 22.17
CA VAL A 325 25.77 -26.26 22.41
C VAL A 325 25.86 -26.53 23.92
N LYS A 326 25.56 -27.75 24.34
CA LYS A 326 25.49 -28.20 25.76
C LYS A 326 26.84 -28.69 26.27
#